data_59432912d846181ca204a259056d7c47
#
_entry.id   59432912d846181ca204a259056d7c47
#
_cell.length_a   1.000
_cell.length_b   1.000
_cell.length_c   1.000
_cell.angle_alpha   90.00
_cell.angle_beta   90.00
_cell.angle_gamma   90.00
#
_symmetry.space_group_name_H-M   'P 1'
#
loop_
_entity.id
_entity.type
_entity.pdbx_description
1 polymer ?
#
loop_
_entity_poly.entity_id
_entity_poly.type
_entity_poly.pdbx_seq_one_letter_code
_entity_poly.pdbx_strand_id
1 'polypeptide(L)'
;LNKKGITLKNIVGIDPSVGMMEVGKKKLPEVQFIEAFATSMPLENESVDIVSISYGIRNVVQREEAFVEFARVLKKGGLVVISEFTKNQKETPIDYLTAFYMDKILPVVGGIISKNKEAYRYLPDSIDEFLTTSNLQKELKNAGLEPIYTKAFSMKISTLIIAKKI
;
A
#
# COMPACT_ATOMS: atom_id res chain seq x y z
N LEU A 1 -18.24 -3.91 -3.25
CA LEU A 1 -17.73 -5.29 -3.31
C LEU A 1 -18.79 -6.27 -3.84
N ASN A 2 -20.04 -6.20 -3.37
CA ASN A 2 -21.12 -7.10 -3.82
C ASN A 2 -21.47 -7.03 -5.31
N LYS A 3 -21.16 -5.95 -6.03
CA LYS A 3 -21.45 -5.82 -7.46
C LYS A 3 -20.61 -6.72 -8.38
N LYS A 4 -19.56 -7.39 -7.86
CA LYS A 4 -18.64 -8.25 -8.61
C LYS A 4 -18.48 -9.66 -8.05
N GLY A 5 -19.40 -10.14 -7.22
CA GLY A 5 -19.37 -11.50 -6.67
C GLY A 5 -18.34 -11.76 -5.58
N ILE A 6 -17.67 -10.70 -5.06
CA ILE A 6 -16.75 -10.84 -3.92
C ILE A 6 -17.57 -10.83 -2.63
N THR A 7 -17.54 -11.91 -1.90
CA THR A 7 -18.17 -12.04 -0.58
C THR A 7 -17.19 -11.58 0.50
N LEU A 8 -17.66 -10.80 1.48
CA LEU A 8 -16.83 -10.34 2.60
C LEU A 8 -16.21 -11.49 3.40
N LYS A 9 -16.87 -12.64 3.43
CA LYS A 9 -16.37 -13.87 4.08
C LYS A 9 -15.10 -14.44 3.43
N ASN A 10 -14.81 -14.05 2.19
CA ASN A 10 -13.60 -14.46 1.48
C ASN A 10 -12.45 -13.44 1.63
N ILE A 11 -12.60 -12.50 2.56
CA ILE A 11 -11.60 -11.46 2.83
C ILE A 11 -11.04 -11.66 4.22
N VAL A 12 -9.72 -11.62 4.35
CA VAL A 12 -9.00 -11.58 5.61
C VAL A 12 -8.27 -10.24 5.70
N GLY A 13 -8.49 -9.51 6.78
CA GLY A 13 -7.73 -8.30 7.11
C GLY A 13 -6.57 -8.66 8.03
N ILE A 14 -5.37 -8.22 7.69
CA ILE A 14 -4.15 -8.45 8.49
C ILE A 14 -3.53 -7.10 8.82
N ASP A 15 -3.33 -6.82 10.10
CA ASP A 15 -2.70 -5.57 10.57
C ASP A 15 -2.06 -5.82 11.95
N PRO A 16 -0.85 -5.30 12.24
CA PRO A 16 -0.25 -5.42 13.57
C PRO A 16 -0.89 -4.48 14.60
N SER A 17 -1.74 -3.55 14.19
CA SER A 17 -2.39 -2.58 15.07
C SER A 17 -3.76 -3.06 15.53
N VAL A 18 -3.87 -3.43 16.80
CA VAL A 18 -5.14 -3.79 17.43
C VAL A 18 -6.20 -2.71 17.24
N GLY A 19 -5.82 -1.43 17.41
CA GLY A 19 -6.76 -0.32 17.24
C GLY A 19 -7.30 -0.19 15.82
N MET A 20 -6.48 -0.42 14.80
CA MET A 20 -6.93 -0.42 13.41
C MET A 20 -7.87 -1.60 13.13
N MET A 21 -7.57 -2.77 13.68
CA MET A 21 -8.43 -3.94 13.56
C MET A 21 -9.79 -3.75 14.24
N GLU A 22 -9.84 -3.10 15.40
CA GLU A 22 -11.12 -2.77 16.06
C GLU A 22 -12.00 -1.86 15.20
N VAL A 23 -11.39 -0.86 14.56
CA VAL A 23 -12.10 0.01 13.61
C VAL A 23 -12.58 -0.79 12.40
N GLY A 24 -11.73 -1.69 11.89
CA GLY A 24 -12.06 -2.59 10.78
C GLY A 24 -13.26 -3.50 11.12
N LYS A 25 -13.23 -4.17 12.26
CA LYS A 25 -14.31 -5.06 12.75
C LYS A 25 -15.64 -4.32 12.89
N LYS A 26 -15.62 -3.07 13.38
CA LYS A 26 -16.84 -2.25 13.48
C LYS A 26 -17.44 -1.90 12.11
N LYS A 27 -16.60 -1.67 11.11
CA LYS A 27 -17.05 -1.29 9.76
C LYS A 27 -17.41 -2.49 8.88
N LEU A 28 -16.74 -3.60 9.07
CA LEU A 28 -16.85 -4.82 8.26
C LEU A 28 -16.92 -6.06 9.16
N PRO A 29 -18.03 -6.26 9.90
CA PRO A 29 -18.13 -7.32 10.91
C PRO A 29 -18.06 -8.74 10.32
N GLU A 30 -18.29 -8.90 9.02
CA GLU A 30 -18.21 -10.20 8.32
C GLU A 30 -16.78 -10.57 7.88
N VAL A 31 -15.83 -9.61 7.96
CA VAL A 31 -14.43 -9.84 7.59
C VAL A 31 -13.69 -10.42 8.80
N GLN A 32 -12.93 -11.49 8.58
CA GLN A 32 -11.99 -11.98 9.58
C GLN A 32 -10.79 -11.03 9.67
N PHE A 33 -10.44 -10.61 10.88
CA PHE A 33 -9.25 -9.80 11.15
C PHE A 33 -8.26 -10.57 12.02
N ILE A 34 -7.00 -10.59 11.61
CA ILE A 34 -5.90 -11.30 12.28
C ILE A 34 -4.80 -10.30 12.60
N GLU A 35 -4.35 -10.29 13.86
CA GLU A 35 -3.20 -9.49 14.29
C GLU A 35 -1.91 -10.19 13.84
N ALA A 36 -1.26 -9.62 12.84
CA ALA A 36 0.03 -10.11 12.34
C ALA A 36 0.75 -9.05 11.51
N PHE A 37 2.05 -9.23 11.32
CA PHE A 37 2.87 -8.41 10.44
C PHE A 37 2.78 -8.90 8.99
N ALA A 38 2.97 -7.97 8.05
CA ALA A 38 3.02 -8.29 6.62
C ALA A 38 4.18 -9.22 6.24
N THR A 39 5.20 -9.33 7.09
CA THR A 39 6.36 -10.22 6.94
C THR A 39 6.13 -11.63 7.47
N SER A 40 5.04 -11.87 8.18
CA SER A 40 4.72 -13.19 8.77
C SER A 40 3.20 -13.32 8.93
N MET A 41 2.54 -13.62 7.83
CA MET A 41 1.08 -13.79 7.81
C MET A 41 0.70 -15.22 8.18
N PRO A 42 -0.26 -15.43 9.11
CA PRO A 42 -0.71 -16.77 9.50
C PRO A 42 -1.66 -17.36 8.46
N LEU A 43 -1.18 -17.44 7.23
CA LEU A 43 -1.86 -18.01 6.07
C LEU A 43 -1.01 -19.14 5.48
N GLU A 44 -1.65 -20.14 4.91
CA GLU A 44 -0.98 -21.23 4.22
C GLU A 44 -0.32 -20.75 2.92
N ASN A 45 0.67 -21.50 2.45
CA ASN A 45 1.26 -21.24 1.14
C ASN A 45 0.20 -21.39 0.04
N GLU A 46 0.27 -20.51 -0.95
CA GLU A 46 -0.62 -20.59 -2.14
C GLU A 46 -2.11 -20.67 -1.80
N SER A 47 -2.55 -19.96 -0.75
CA SER A 47 -3.91 -20.01 -0.23
C SER A 47 -4.82 -18.88 -0.74
N VAL A 48 -4.25 -17.75 -1.18
CA VAL A 48 -5.02 -16.57 -1.57
C VAL A 48 -4.83 -16.22 -3.06
N ASP A 49 -5.86 -15.64 -3.66
CA ASP A 49 -5.84 -15.21 -5.06
C ASP A 49 -5.30 -13.78 -5.21
N ILE A 50 -5.53 -12.93 -4.21
CA ILE A 50 -5.15 -11.52 -4.23
C ILE A 50 -4.64 -11.11 -2.85
N VAL A 51 -3.52 -10.39 -2.84
CA VAL A 51 -3.04 -9.58 -1.70
C VAL A 51 -3.18 -8.12 -2.09
N SER A 52 -3.79 -7.30 -1.23
CA SER A 52 -3.90 -5.87 -1.48
C SER A 52 -3.43 -5.05 -0.28
N ILE A 53 -2.67 -3.99 -0.55
CA ILE A 53 -2.24 -3.03 0.46
C ILE A 53 -2.37 -1.61 -0.09
N SER A 54 -3.02 -0.73 0.70
CA SER A 54 -3.24 0.66 0.31
C SER A 54 -2.70 1.59 1.40
N TYR A 55 -1.75 2.44 1.01
CA TYR A 55 -1.12 3.45 1.87
C TYR A 55 -0.49 2.89 3.16
N GLY A 56 0.00 1.66 3.09
CA GLY A 56 0.57 0.95 4.24
C GLY A 56 1.98 0.42 4.00
N ILE A 57 2.35 0.11 2.74
CA ILE A 57 3.62 -0.57 2.44
C ILE A 57 4.85 0.31 2.76
N ARG A 58 4.74 1.65 2.69
CA ARG A 58 5.84 2.54 3.05
C ARG A 58 6.18 2.51 4.55
N ASN A 59 5.24 2.07 5.39
CA ASN A 59 5.43 1.94 6.84
C ASN A 59 6.01 0.57 7.24
N VAL A 60 6.15 -0.35 6.28
CA VAL A 60 6.76 -1.66 6.53
C VAL A 60 8.27 -1.54 6.41
N VAL A 61 8.96 -1.65 7.53
CA VAL A 61 10.43 -1.51 7.60
C VAL A 61 11.12 -2.62 6.78
N GLN A 62 10.68 -3.86 6.98
CA GLN A 62 11.21 -5.05 6.27
C GLN A 62 10.37 -5.35 5.02
N ARG A 63 10.31 -4.40 4.10
CA ARG A 63 9.42 -4.44 2.95
C ARG A 63 9.73 -5.58 1.98
N GLU A 64 11.01 -5.86 1.75
CA GLU A 64 11.43 -6.96 0.88
C GLU A 64 10.96 -8.32 1.42
N GLU A 65 11.06 -8.52 2.74
CA GLU A 65 10.54 -9.71 3.41
C GLU A 65 9.01 -9.81 3.27
N ALA A 66 8.30 -8.67 3.38
CA ALA A 66 6.86 -8.64 3.16
C ALA A 66 6.48 -9.04 1.73
N PHE A 67 7.25 -8.63 0.71
CA PHE A 67 6.99 -9.05 -0.66
C PHE A 67 7.25 -10.54 -0.89
N VAL A 68 8.26 -11.11 -0.25
CA VAL A 68 8.48 -12.56 -0.25
C VAL A 68 7.31 -13.28 0.41
N GLU A 69 6.81 -12.74 1.51
CA GLU A 69 5.65 -13.30 2.22
C GLU A 69 4.36 -13.18 1.39
N PHE A 70 4.15 -12.06 0.67
CA PHE A 70 3.05 -11.93 -0.27
C PHE A 70 3.13 -12.98 -1.38
N ALA A 71 4.34 -13.19 -1.93
CA ALA A 71 4.54 -14.23 -2.94
C ALA A 71 4.29 -15.64 -2.37
N ARG A 72 4.65 -15.91 -1.09
CA ARG A 72 4.42 -17.20 -0.44
C ARG A 72 2.93 -17.54 -0.36
N VAL A 73 2.11 -16.60 0.13
CA VAL A 73 0.67 -16.84 0.35
C VAL A 73 -0.16 -16.81 -0.92
N LEU A 74 0.30 -16.12 -1.96
CA LEU A 74 -0.39 -16.06 -3.24
C LEU A 74 -0.30 -17.39 -3.97
N LYS A 75 -1.40 -17.82 -4.56
CA LYS A 75 -1.45 -18.89 -5.57
C LYS A 75 -0.61 -18.49 -6.79
N LYS A 76 -0.16 -19.47 -7.57
CA LYS A 76 0.46 -19.20 -8.89
C LYS A 76 -0.48 -18.39 -9.75
N GLY A 77 0.04 -17.31 -10.33
CA GLY A 77 -0.77 -16.37 -11.12
C GLY A 77 -1.64 -15.42 -10.31
N GLY A 78 -1.63 -15.51 -8.99
CA GLY A 78 -2.28 -14.57 -8.07
C GLY A 78 -1.68 -13.17 -8.15
N LEU A 79 -2.39 -12.18 -7.65
CA LEU A 79 -2.07 -10.77 -7.84
C LEU A 79 -1.75 -10.06 -6.52
N VAL A 80 -0.70 -9.24 -6.53
CA VAL A 80 -0.50 -8.18 -5.54
C VAL A 80 -1.01 -6.87 -6.12
N VAL A 81 -1.81 -6.14 -5.33
CA VAL A 81 -2.33 -4.81 -5.69
C VAL A 81 -1.83 -3.81 -4.64
N ILE A 82 -0.96 -2.91 -5.05
CA ILE A 82 -0.37 -1.87 -4.20
C ILE A 82 -0.86 -0.51 -4.65
N SER A 83 -1.47 0.25 -3.75
CA SER A 83 -1.74 1.68 -3.95
C SER A 83 -0.96 2.46 -2.90
N GLU A 84 0.02 3.27 -3.33
CA GLU A 84 0.90 3.97 -2.39
C GLU A 84 1.39 5.32 -2.92
N PHE A 85 1.73 6.21 -2.01
CA PHE A 85 2.49 7.41 -2.34
C PHE A 85 3.93 7.00 -2.62
N THR A 86 4.42 7.28 -3.82
CA THR A 86 5.79 6.99 -4.21
C THR A 86 6.59 8.28 -4.35
N LYS A 87 7.89 8.20 -4.04
CA LYS A 87 8.80 9.32 -4.24
C LYS A 87 8.75 9.79 -5.69
N ASN A 88 8.48 11.08 -5.89
CA ASN A 88 8.45 11.66 -7.22
C ASN A 88 9.89 11.97 -7.69
N GLN A 89 10.24 11.50 -8.87
CA GLN A 89 11.45 11.95 -9.56
C GLN A 89 11.11 13.31 -10.18
N LYS A 90 11.81 14.36 -9.73
CA LYS A 90 11.59 15.75 -10.18
C LYS A 90 12.21 15.92 -11.57
N GLU A 91 11.53 15.42 -12.61
CA GLU A 91 12.03 15.46 -14.00
C GLU A 91 11.34 16.54 -14.84
N THR A 92 10.13 16.92 -14.48
CA THR A 92 9.32 17.89 -15.23
C THR A 92 8.93 19.09 -14.37
N PRO A 93 8.60 20.26 -14.96
CA PRO A 93 8.08 21.41 -14.21
C PRO A 93 6.84 21.09 -13.36
N ILE A 94 6.00 20.17 -13.83
CA ILE A 94 4.81 19.70 -13.08
C ILE A 94 5.24 18.94 -11.82
N ASP A 95 6.33 18.18 -11.88
CA ASP A 95 6.81 17.43 -10.71
C ASP A 95 7.33 18.38 -9.61
N TYR A 96 7.97 19.48 -10.00
CA TYR A 96 8.39 20.54 -9.06
C TYR A 96 7.18 21.26 -8.43
N LEU A 97 6.13 21.54 -9.22
CA LEU A 97 4.90 22.14 -8.72
C LEU A 97 4.19 21.19 -7.74
N THR A 98 4.14 19.90 -8.07
CA THR A 98 3.57 18.86 -7.21
C THR A 98 4.35 18.75 -5.89
N ALA A 99 5.67 18.73 -5.94
CA ALA A 99 6.51 18.72 -4.74
C ALA A 99 6.27 19.95 -3.88
N PHE A 100 6.22 21.16 -4.47
CA PHE A 100 5.91 22.38 -3.74
C PHE A 100 4.52 22.33 -3.06
N TYR A 101 3.52 21.80 -3.75
CA TYR A 101 2.19 21.61 -3.17
C TYR A 101 2.22 20.65 -1.97
N MET A 102 2.89 19.51 -2.11
CA MET A 102 3.00 18.49 -1.05
C MET A 102 3.78 18.99 0.16
N ASP A 103 4.89 19.72 -0.06
CA ASP A 103 5.79 20.14 1.00
C ASP A 103 5.30 21.40 1.74
N LYS A 104 4.62 22.30 1.04
CA LYS A 104 4.28 23.63 1.58
C LYS A 104 2.79 23.86 1.78
N ILE A 105 1.95 23.42 0.84
CA ILE A 105 0.52 23.72 0.87
C ILE A 105 -0.25 22.67 1.66
N LEU A 106 -0.04 21.40 1.35
CA LEU A 106 -0.78 20.30 1.96
C LEU A 106 -0.63 20.22 3.50
N PRO A 107 0.57 20.39 4.11
CA PRO A 107 0.70 20.36 5.56
C PRO A 107 -0.07 21.48 6.26
N VAL A 108 -0.11 22.66 5.64
CA VAL A 108 -0.82 23.83 6.21
C VAL A 108 -2.34 23.64 6.10
N VAL A 109 -2.83 23.41 4.89
CA VAL A 109 -4.28 23.27 4.61
C VAL A 109 -4.83 22.00 5.27
N GLY A 110 -4.16 20.88 5.10
CA GLY A 110 -4.57 19.61 5.69
C GLY A 110 -4.53 19.62 7.22
N GLY A 111 -3.51 20.24 7.81
CA GLY A 111 -3.40 20.41 9.25
C GLY A 111 -4.50 21.29 9.87
N ILE A 112 -5.00 22.29 9.12
CA ILE A 112 -6.12 23.14 9.53
C ILE A 112 -7.44 22.35 9.46
N ILE A 113 -7.69 21.69 8.35
CA ILE A 113 -8.96 20.98 8.11
C ILE A 113 -9.12 19.77 9.03
N SER A 114 -8.07 18.98 9.20
CA SER A 114 -8.12 17.74 9.99
C SER A 114 -7.92 17.95 11.50
N LYS A 115 -7.45 19.13 11.92
CA LYS A 115 -6.98 19.43 13.27
C LYS A 115 -5.84 18.53 13.75
N ASN A 116 -5.17 17.83 12.86
CA ASN A 116 -4.03 16.93 13.13
C ASN A 116 -2.80 17.36 12.32
N LYS A 117 -2.07 18.36 12.83
CA LYS A 117 -0.88 18.91 12.18
C LYS A 117 0.27 17.91 12.06
N GLU A 118 0.41 17.00 13.01
CA GLU A 118 1.52 16.03 13.04
C GLU A 118 1.42 15.02 11.91
N ALA A 119 0.23 14.48 11.67
CA ALA A 119 0.00 13.53 10.58
C ALA A 119 0.32 14.15 9.20
N TYR A 120 0.03 15.43 9.01
CA TYR A 120 0.30 16.12 7.74
C TYR A 120 1.74 16.60 7.58
N ARG A 121 2.51 16.71 8.67
CA ARG A 121 3.97 16.94 8.61
C ARG A 121 4.73 15.66 8.30
N TYR A 122 4.32 14.53 8.89
CA TYR A 122 4.93 13.23 8.66
C TYR A 122 4.76 12.74 7.20
N LEU A 123 3.65 13.06 6.54
CA LEU A 123 3.33 12.53 5.23
C LEU A 123 4.35 12.88 4.14
N PRO A 124 4.75 14.15 3.92
CA PRO A 124 5.78 14.51 2.95
C PRO A 124 7.12 13.83 3.24
N ASP A 125 7.57 13.84 4.50
CA ASP A 125 8.84 13.24 4.91
C ASP A 125 8.85 11.74 4.61
N SER A 126 7.77 11.03 4.96
CA SER A 126 7.64 9.58 4.71
C SER A 126 7.61 9.24 3.21
N ILE A 127 7.10 10.14 2.36
CA ILE A 127 7.10 9.95 0.90
C ILE A 127 8.51 10.19 0.34
N ASP A 128 9.21 11.21 0.83
CA ASP A 128 10.58 11.53 0.38
C ASP A 128 11.60 10.45 0.80
N GLU A 129 11.37 9.77 1.91
CA GLU A 129 12.17 8.64 2.36
C GLU A 129 11.79 7.33 1.66
N PHE A 130 10.61 7.28 1.03
CA PHE A 130 10.14 6.08 0.36
C PHE A 130 10.75 5.89 -1.03
N LEU A 131 10.41 4.79 -1.66
CA LEU A 131 10.91 4.41 -2.97
C LEU A 131 10.24 5.18 -4.11
N THR A 132 11.00 5.33 -5.18
CA THR A 132 10.42 5.63 -6.49
C THR A 132 9.62 4.44 -7.01
N THR A 133 8.70 4.67 -7.93
CA THR A 133 7.91 3.60 -8.56
C THR A 133 8.80 2.52 -9.18
N SER A 134 9.91 2.91 -9.84
CA SER A 134 10.84 1.98 -10.47
C SER A 134 11.57 1.08 -9.46
N ASN A 135 11.98 1.64 -8.32
CA ASN A 135 12.62 0.86 -7.26
C ASN A 135 11.64 -0.10 -6.60
N LEU A 136 10.39 0.34 -6.37
CA LEU A 136 9.34 -0.52 -5.82
C LEU A 136 9.02 -1.70 -6.75
N GLN A 137 8.97 -1.46 -8.07
CA GLN A 137 8.82 -2.52 -9.07
C GLN A 137 10.00 -3.50 -9.06
N LYS A 138 11.22 -3.00 -8.85
CA LYS A 138 12.42 -3.86 -8.75
C LYS A 138 12.36 -4.77 -7.52
N GLU A 139 11.96 -4.25 -6.37
CA GLU A 139 11.80 -5.07 -5.16
C GLU A 139 10.72 -6.15 -5.35
N LEU A 140 9.59 -5.81 -6.00
CA LEU A 140 8.55 -6.78 -6.33
C LEU A 140 9.09 -7.91 -7.23
N LYS A 141 9.85 -7.57 -8.29
CA LYS A 141 10.46 -8.58 -9.17
C LYS A 141 11.42 -9.49 -8.42
N ASN A 142 12.23 -8.95 -7.53
CA ASN A 142 13.16 -9.73 -6.71
C ASN A 142 12.44 -10.77 -5.84
N ALA A 143 11.18 -10.50 -5.45
CA ALA A 143 10.32 -11.41 -4.70
C ALA A 143 9.49 -12.38 -5.58
N GLY A 144 9.71 -12.41 -6.91
CA GLY A 144 8.95 -13.27 -7.83
C GLY A 144 7.57 -12.71 -8.19
N LEU A 145 7.36 -11.41 -8.03
CA LEU A 145 6.13 -10.69 -8.33
C LEU A 145 6.35 -9.77 -9.53
N GLU A 146 5.94 -10.20 -10.74
CA GLU A 146 6.15 -9.44 -11.96
C GLU A 146 5.11 -8.33 -12.10
N PRO A 147 5.51 -7.03 -12.13
CA PRO A 147 4.60 -5.91 -12.36
C PRO A 147 3.99 -5.98 -13.76
N ILE A 148 2.66 -6.12 -13.82
CA ILE A 148 1.90 -6.22 -15.08
C ILE A 148 1.10 -4.96 -15.39
N TYR A 149 0.89 -4.10 -14.41
CA TYR A 149 0.20 -2.83 -14.59
C TYR A 149 0.71 -1.79 -13.61
N THR A 150 0.93 -0.57 -14.10
CA THR A 150 1.31 0.57 -13.27
C THR A 150 0.60 1.82 -13.77
N LYS A 151 0.00 2.56 -12.85
CA LYS A 151 -0.66 3.83 -13.15
C LYS A 151 -0.43 4.84 -12.04
N ALA A 152 0.07 5.99 -12.41
CA ALA A 152 0.18 7.14 -11.52
C ALA A 152 -1.13 7.94 -11.51
N PHE A 153 -1.48 8.46 -10.34
CA PHE A 153 -2.65 9.30 -10.09
C PHE A 153 -2.24 10.61 -9.43
N SER A 154 -3.13 11.61 -9.47
CA SER A 154 -2.96 12.88 -8.74
C SER A 154 -1.59 13.52 -9.01
N MET A 155 -1.28 13.77 -10.27
CA MET A 155 0.00 14.37 -10.69
C MET A 155 1.23 13.56 -10.20
N LYS A 156 1.15 12.23 -10.29
CA LYS A 156 2.20 11.27 -9.86
C LYS A 156 2.44 11.18 -8.34
N ILE A 157 1.54 11.72 -7.51
CA ILE A 157 1.66 11.61 -6.04
C ILE A 157 1.40 10.18 -5.57
N SER A 158 0.36 9.54 -6.14
CA SER A 158 -0.03 8.17 -5.80
C SER A 158 0.15 7.25 -7.00
N THR A 159 0.65 6.05 -6.76
CA THR A 159 0.86 5.02 -7.78
C THR A 159 0.11 3.75 -7.42
N LEU A 160 -0.61 3.21 -8.41
CA LEU A 160 -1.16 1.85 -8.36
C LEU A 160 -0.23 0.92 -9.12
N ILE A 161 0.22 -0.15 -8.49
CA ILE A 161 0.96 -1.24 -9.10
C ILE A 161 0.16 -2.52 -8.93
N ILE A 162 0.00 -3.27 -10.01
CA ILE A 162 -0.50 -4.64 -9.96
C ILE A 162 0.64 -5.53 -10.42
N ALA A 163 1.03 -6.49 -9.58
CA ALA A 163 2.06 -7.47 -9.89
C ALA A 163 1.48 -8.89 -9.80
N LYS A 164 1.96 -9.79 -10.64
CA LYS A 164 1.53 -11.18 -10.74
C LYS A 164 2.61 -12.11 -10.21
N LYS A 165 2.26 -13.07 -9.38
CA LYS A 165 3.17 -14.17 -8.98
C LYS A 165 3.46 -15.05 -10.20
N ILE A 166 4.73 -15.25 -10.52
CA ILE A 166 5.25 -16.11 -11.60
C ILE A 166 5.60 -17.51 -11.10
#